data_636bae636d982621b8653046f65bc410
#
_entry.id   636bae636d982621b8653046f65bc410
#
_cell.length_a   1.000
_cell.length_b   1.000
_cell.length_c   1.000
_cell.angle_alpha   90.00
_cell.angle_beta   90.00
_cell.angle_gamma   90.00
#
_symmetry.space_group_name_H-M   'P 1'
#
loop_
_entity.id
_entity.type
_entity.pdbx_description
1 polymer ?
#
loop_
_entity_poly.entity_id
_entity_poly.type
_entity_poly.pdbx_seq_one_letter_code
_entity_poly.pdbx_strand_id
1 'polypeptide(L)'
;MTTAPATTALTVLDMAQAGRFAEIHELFAPPLRAMVPPEALQAAWAAEIDRRGPVTSVGTPVSEPTGPGGLVVVRIPVTFERGELTVVVSVTGDGWLAGIQLAPASAAQPPGPWEPPPYADPGKFDDQDVMVGSGPLAVPGTLSLPRQGGPLPAVALLSGSGPNDRDETVGRNKPFKDLAWGLASRGVAVLRFDKVTYAHGREVAKDRDFTVSDEYLPQATAAIHLLREHPAVDAGRVFVAGHSLGGTIAPRVAAAEPSVAGLVIMAGGTQPQYWAAVRQVRYIASLDPATAAAAEPTIEAMTRQARTVDSPDLSPATPDSELPFGVPAPYWLDLRGYDPAAAAAALGKPILIVQGGRDYQVTLADDLTGWQASLADRPDVTIRVYDADNHLFVPGSGPSSPAEYETPQHVDPAVVADIADWLTTVQTEVPSR
;
A
#
# COMPACT_ATOMS: atom_id res chain seq x y z
N MET A 1 16.80 29.96 4.51
CA MET A 1 15.66 30.38 3.65
C MET A 1 14.63 29.29 3.68
N THR A 2 13.38 29.58 4.01
CA THR A 2 12.28 28.61 4.00
C THR A 2 12.01 28.21 2.55
N THR A 3 11.93 26.90 2.25
CA THR A 3 11.63 26.40 0.91
C THR A 3 10.16 26.65 0.57
N ALA A 4 9.78 26.68 -0.72
CA ALA A 4 8.40 26.88 -1.13
C ALA A 4 7.41 25.87 -0.48
N PRO A 5 7.69 24.55 -0.39
CA PRO A 5 6.85 23.59 0.34
C PRO A 5 6.68 23.91 1.83
N ALA A 6 7.76 24.34 2.51
CA ALA A 6 7.67 24.72 3.92
C ALA A 6 6.81 25.99 4.12
N THR A 7 6.85 26.94 3.18
CA THR A 7 5.99 28.13 3.20
C THR A 7 4.52 27.70 3.02
N THR A 8 4.23 26.82 2.08
CA THR A 8 2.88 26.26 1.89
C THR A 8 2.36 25.60 3.16
N ALA A 9 3.17 24.74 3.79
CA ALA A 9 2.79 24.02 5.00
C ALA A 9 2.52 24.96 6.19
N LEU A 10 3.35 26.01 6.38
CA LEU A 10 3.10 27.04 7.39
C LEU A 10 1.81 27.82 7.10
N THR A 11 1.54 28.16 5.84
CA THR A 11 0.29 28.81 5.45
C THR A 11 -0.93 27.93 5.77
N VAL A 12 -0.85 26.64 5.54
CA VAL A 12 -1.91 25.68 5.91
C VAL A 12 -2.14 25.66 7.43
N LEU A 13 -1.08 25.67 8.22
CA LEU A 13 -1.19 25.74 9.69
C LEU A 13 -1.82 27.07 10.14
N ASP A 14 -1.44 28.19 9.55
CA ASP A 14 -2.03 29.50 9.83
C ASP A 14 -3.53 29.53 9.47
N MET A 15 -3.90 28.92 8.33
CA MET A 15 -5.31 28.77 7.94
C MET A 15 -6.09 27.92 8.95
N ALA A 16 -5.52 26.79 9.42
CA ALA A 16 -6.16 25.92 10.42
C ALA A 16 -6.39 26.66 11.73
N GLN A 17 -5.40 27.42 12.22
CA GLN A 17 -5.54 28.25 13.41
C GLN A 17 -6.59 29.37 13.24
N ALA A 18 -6.78 29.88 12.03
CA ALA A 18 -7.78 30.89 11.69
C ALA A 18 -9.16 30.30 11.36
N GLY A 19 -9.34 28.97 11.39
CA GLY A 19 -10.61 28.31 11.08
C GLY A 19 -10.96 28.29 9.58
N ARG A 20 -10.00 28.52 8.67
CA ARG A 20 -10.21 28.65 7.23
C ARG A 20 -10.09 27.28 6.51
N PHE A 21 -10.84 26.28 6.97
CA PHE A 21 -10.74 24.90 6.48
C PHE A 21 -11.21 24.73 5.03
N ALA A 22 -12.17 25.51 4.57
CA ALA A 22 -12.60 25.50 3.17
C ALA A 22 -11.46 25.94 2.24
N GLU A 23 -10.63 26.89 2.65
CA GLU A 23 -9.48 27.33 1.84
C GLU A 23 -8.36 26.27 1.82
N ILE A 24 -8.14 25.56 2.96
CA ILE A 24 -7.22 24.40 2.99
C ILE A 24 -7.69 23.32 2.02
N HIS A 25 -8.98 23.00 2.02
CA HIS A 25 -9.57 22.01 1.12
C HIS A 25 -9.34 22.33 -0.36
N GLU A 26 -9.41 23.62 -0.74
CA GLU A 26 -9.11 24.04 -2.12
C GLU A 26 -7.64 23.80 -2.54
N LEU A 27 -6.72 23.69 -1.58
CA LEU A 27 -5.31 23.38 -1.85
C LEU A 27 -5.05 21.87 -2.01
N PHE A 28 -6.02 21.01 -1.73
CA PHE A 28 -5.84 19.57 -1.87
C PHE A 28 -5.71 19.13 -3.33
N ALA A 29 -4.83 18.18 -3.58
CA ALA A 29 -4.81 17.44 -4.83
C ALA A 29 -6.20 16.76 -5.05
N PRO A 30 -6.65 16.60 -6.31
CA PRO A 30 -8.00 16.11 -6.58
C PRO A 30 -8.42 14.82 -5.84
N PRO A 31 -7.55 13.78 -5.71
CA PRO A 31 -7.92 12.58 -4.97
C PRO A 31 -8.17 12.86 -3.48
N LEU A 32 -7.32 13.67 -2.84
CA LEU A 32 -7.46 14.00 -1.42
C LEU A 32 -8.68 14.91 -1.19
N ARG A 33 -8.94 15.84 -2.11
CA ARG A 33 -10.10 16.71 -2.08
C ARG A 33 -11.41 15.93 -2.13
N ALA A 34 -11.47 14.87 -2.92
CA ALA A 34 -12.65 14.01 -3.01
C ALA A 34 -12.92 13.20 -1.73
N MET A 35 -11.86 12.93 -0.93
CA MET A 35 -11.97 12.07 0.26
C MET A 35 -12.20 12.84 1.56
N VAL A 36 -11.62 14.03 1.70
CA VAL A 36 -11.54 14.75 2.98
C VAL A 36 -12.30 16.07 2.88
N PRO A 37 -13.57 16.12 3.29
CA PRO A 37 -14.34 17.36 3.29
C PRO A 37 -13.80 18.37 4.33
N PRO A 38 -14.05 19.69 4.15
CA PRO A 38 -13.57 20.72 5.07
C PRO A 38 -13.99 20.51 6.52
N GLU A 39 -15.18 19.94 6.74
CA GLU A 39 -15.75 19.67 8.06
C GLU A 39 -14.93 18.60 8.82
N ALA A 40 -14.37 17.64 8.11
CA ALA A 40 -13.51 16.62 8.72
C ALA A 40 -12.19 17.22 9.21
N LEU A 41 -11.60 18.14 8.44
CA LEU A 41 -10.41 18.89 8.86
C LEU A 41 -10.70 19.74 10.10
N GLN A 42 -11.82 20.46 10.07
CA GLN A 42 -12.26 21.28 11.18
C GLN A 42 -12.46 20.46 12.45
N ALA A 43 -13.14 19.33 12.33
CA ALA A 43 -13.41 18.43 13.46
C ALA A 43 -12.12 17.87 14.06
N ALA A 44 -11.17 17.42 13.22
CA ALA A 44 -9.88 16.90 13.66
C ALA A 44 -9.06 17.96 14.39
N TRP A 45 -9.01 19.18 13.87
CA TRP A 45 -8.32 20.31 14.52
C TRP A 45 -8.98 20.72 15.82
N ALA A 46 -10.32 20.83 15.84
CA ALA A 46 -11.08 21.17 17.05
C ALA A 46 -10.86 20.15 18.18
N ALA A 47 -10.82 18.86 17.85
CA ALA A 47 -10.55 17.80 18.83
C ALA A 47 -9.17 17.95 19.49
N GLU A 48 -8.15 18.38 18.75
CA GLU A 48 -6.83 18.64 19.34
C GLU A 48 -6.81 19.91 20.17
N ILE A 49 -7.53 20.96 19.77
CA ILE A 49 -7.70 22.19 20.59
C ILE A 49 -8.43 21.88 21.89
N ASP A 50 -9.49 21.09 21.86
CA ASP A 50 -10.25 20.70 23.07
C ASP A 50 -9.37 19.87 24.02
N ARG A 51 -8.57 18.98 23.49
CA ARG A 51 -7.67 18.11 24.26
C ARG A 51 -6.48 18.87 24.84
N ARG A 52 -5.85 19.75 24.05
CA ARG A 52 -4.53 20.35 24.34
C ARG A 52 -4.58 21.84 24.68
N GLY A 53 -5.70 22.52 24.42
CA GLY A 53 -5.79 23.99 24.49
C GLY A 53 -5.25 24.66 23.23
N PRO A 54 -5.22 25.99 23.20
CA PRO A 54 -4.73 26.76 22.07
C PRO A 54 -3.25 26.52 21.79
N VAL A 55 -2.85 26.79 20.53
CA VAL A 55 -1.45 26.76 20.11
C VAL A 55 -0.68 27.90 20.80
N THR A 56 0.44 27.56 21.41
CA THR A 56 1.33 28.52 22.11
C THR A 56 2.60 28.82 21.33
N SER A 57 3.11 27.87 20.55
CA SER A 57 4.23 28.12 19.65
C SER A 57 4.25 27.15 18.46
N VAL A 58 4.87 27.63 17.37
CA VAL A 58 5.13 26.84 16.16
C VAL A 58 6.64 26.75 15.99
N GLY A 59 7.15 25.51 15.90
CA GLY A 59 8.57 25.24 15.72
C GLY A 59 9.05 25.42 14.29
N THR A 60 10.34 25.24 14.07
CA THR A 60 10.93 25.32 12.74
C THR A 60 10.50 24.13 11.88
N PRO A 61 9.94 24.35 10.68
CA PRO A 61 9.57 23.26 9.79
C PRO A 61 10.79 22.49 9.27
N VAL A 62 10.71 21.19 9.24
CA VAL A 62 11.71 20.29 8.63
C VAL A 62 11.12 19.74 7.35
N SER A 63 11.81 19.91 6.22
CA SER A 63 11.38 19.46 4.90
C SER A 63 12.22 18.30 4.42
N GLU A 64 11.57 17.24 3.95
CA GLU A 64 12.20 16.04 3.41
C GLU A 64 11.62 15.76 2.01
N PRO A 65 12.44 15.79 0.94
CA PRO A 65 12.01 15.32 -0.37
C PRO A 65 11.74 13.81 -0.33
N THR A 66 10.58 13.39 -0.78
CA THR A 66 10.18 11.99 -0.80
C THR A 66 9.54 11.64 -2.14
N GLY A 67 10.03 10.58 -2.76
CA GLY A 67 9.45 10.03 -3.98
C GLY A 67 9.69 10.82 -5.27
N PRO A 68 9.24 10.25 -6.39
CA PRO A 68 9.26 10.91 -7.69
C PRO A 68 8.24 12.04 -7.76
N GLY A 69 8.43 12.94 -8.72
CA GLY A 69 7.48 14.05 -8.94
C GLY A 69 7.64 15.25 -8.00
N GLY A 70 8.70 15.28 -7.17
CA GLY A 70 9.01 16.44 -6.33
C GLY A 70 8.09 16.56 -5.11
N LEU A 71 7.55 15.44 -4.62
CA LEU A 71 6.83 15.40 -3.35
C LEU A 71 7.78 15.75 -2.19
N VAL A 72 7.35 16.67 -1.33
CA VAL A 72 8.08 17.08 -0.14
C VAL A 72 7.18 16.92 1.08
N VAL A 73 7.64 16.18 2.07
CA VAL A 73 6.99 16.10 3.39
C VAL A 73 7.56 17.18 4.28
N VAL A 74 6.69 18.02 4.82
CA VAL A 74 7.05 19.10 5.75
C VAL A 74 6.48 18.76 7.12
N ARG A 75 7.33 18.73 8.12
CA ARG A 75 7.01 18.44 9.52
C ARG A 75 7.12 19.70 10.33
N ILE A 76 6.05 20.11 10.99
CA ILE A 76 5.99 21.35 11.78
C ILE A 76 5.69 20.98 13.24
N PRO A 77 6.66 21.08 14.16
CA PRO A 77 6.39 20.92 15.59
C PRO A 77 5.44 22.01 16.07
N VAL A 78 4.39 21.65 16.78
CA VAL A 78 3.39 22.59 17.33
C VAL A 78 3.23 22.33 18.80
N THR A 79 3.46 23.34 19.64
CA THR A 79 3.25 23.30 21.07
C THR A 79 1.90 23.94 21.42
N PHE A 80 1.14 23.26 22.24
CA PHE A 80 -0.14 23.73 22.78
C PHE A 80 0.02 24.02 24.28
N GLU A 81 -0.99 24.56 24.92
CA GLU A 81 -0.98 24.74 26.38
C GLU A 81 -0.76 23.42 27.16
N ARG A 82 -1.26 22.30 26.63
CA ARG A 82 -1.20 20.98 27.25
C ARG A 82 -0.63 19.94 26.28
N GLY A 83 0.66 20.08 25.97
CA GLY A 83 1.40 19.10 25.17
C GLY A 83 1.76 19.56 23.77
N GLU A 84 2.27 18.64 22.99
CA GLU A 84 2.84 18.89 21.66
C GLU A 84 2.31 17.89 20.64
N LEU A 85 2.30 18.29 19.38
CA LEU A 85 2.14 17.42 18.22
C LEU A 85 2.97 17.92 17.05
N THR A 86 3.03 17.13 15.99
CA THR A 86 3.63 17.52 14.71
C THR A 86 2.55 17.59 13.65
N VAL A 87 2.43 18.74 12.98
CA VAL A 87 1.64 18.85 11.75
C VAL A 87 2.51 18.39 10.60
N VAL A 88 2.09 17.32 9.90
CA VAL A 88 2.81 16.77 8.74
C VAL A 88 2.01 17.11 7.50
N VAL A 89 2.64 17.82 6.58
CA VAL A 89 2.02 18.28 5.32
C VAL A 89 2.83 17.74 4.15
N SER A 90 2.19 16.99 3.27
CA SER A 90 2.80 16.51 2.03
C SER A 90 2.44 17.45 0.88
N VAL A 91 3.46 18.06 0.26
CA VAL A 91 3.31 19.05 -0.81
C VAL A 91 3.90 18.49 -2.09
N THR A 92 3.11 18.44 -3.16
CA THR A 92 3.57 18.00 -4.49
C THR A 92 4.49 19.05 -5.12
N GLY A 93 5.28 18.67 -6.14
CA GLY A 93 6.12 19.62 -6.89
C GLY A 93 5.34 20.74 -7.56
N ASP A 94 4.03 20.59 -7.77
CA ASP A 94 3.12 21.61 -8.32
C ASP A 94 2.47 22.47 -7.23
N GLY A 95 2.79 22.21 -5.95
CA GLY A 95 2.28 22.98 -4.82
C GLY A 95 0.94 22.53 -4.25
N TRP A 96 0.34 21.42 -4.73
CA TRP A 96 -0.87 20.86 -4.16
C TRP A 96 -0.57 20.09 -2.86
N LEU A 97 -1.55 20.01 -1.97
CA LEU A 97 -1.48 19.16 -0.78
C LEU A 97 -1.86 17.74 -1.15
N ALA A 98 -0.90 16.81 -1.00
CA ALA A 98 -1.13 15.37 -1.16
C ALA A 98 -1.50 14.69 0.17
N GLY A 99 -1.32 15.35 1.31
CA GLY A 99 -1.67 14.85 2.63
C GLY A 99 -1.54 15.91 3.71
N ILE A 100 -2.33 15.75 4.76
CA ILE A 100 -2.20 16.49 6.02
C ILE A 100 -2.48 15.51 7.17
N GLN A 101 -1.64 15.53 8.18
CA GLN A 101 -1.75 14.64 9.35
C GLN A 101 -1.38 15.38 10.63
N LEU A 102 -2.11 15.10 11.71
CA LEU A 102 -1.75 15.50 13.06
C LEU A 102 -1.08 14.30 13.72
N ALA A 103 0.23 14.33 13.82
CA ALA A 103 1.08 13.23 14.25
C ALA A 103 1.63 13.47 15.67
N PRO A 104 2.10 12.43 16.38
CA PRO A 104 2.78 12.59 17.66
C PRO A 104 4.00 13.52 17.56
N ALA A 105 4.39 14.15 18.67
CA ALA A 105 5.55 15.04 18.72
C ALA A 105 6.85 14.37 18.24
N SER A 106 6.99 13.05 18.40
CA SER A 106 8.12 12.26 17.90
C SER A 106 8.27 12.29 16.38
N ALA A 107 7.21 12.63 15.64
CA ALA A 107 7.23 12.77 14.18
C ALA A 107 7.87 14.09 13.68
N ALA A 108 8.34 14.96 14.58
CA ALA A 108 8.96 16.25 14.24
C ALA A 108 10.25 16.10 13.42
N GLN A 109 10.92 15.00 13.55
CA GLN A 109 12.12 14.69 12.77
C GLN A 109 11.79 13.68 11.66
N PRO A 110 12.47 13.77 10.51
CA PRO A 110 12.40 12.71 9.52
C PRO A 110 12.69 11.34 10.15
N PRO A 111 12.09 10.27 9.66
CA PRO A 111 12.45 8.93 10.10
C PRO A 111 13.93 8.70 9.88
N GLY A 112 14.60 8.06 10.85
CA GLY A 112 15.98 7.59 10.67
C GLY A 112 16.09 6.63 9.48
N PRO A 113 17.32 6.33 9.03
CA PRO A 113 17.51 5.36 7.97
C PRO A 113 16.87 4.01 8.35
N TRP A 114 16.32 3.32 7.34
CA TRP A 114 15.87 1.95 7.55
C TRP A 114 17.06 1.06 7.92
N GLU A 115 16.90 0.24 8.94
CA GLU A 115 17.91 -0.73 9.37
C GLU A 115 17.48 -2.14 8.92
N PRO A 116 18.43 -3.02 8.55
CA PRO A 116 18.09 -4.40 8.18
C PRO A 116 17.43 -5.16 9.33
N PRO A 117 16.40 -5.98 9.06
CA PRO A 117 15.85 -6.87 10.07
C PRO A 117 16.88 -7.92 10.50
N PRO A 118 16.81 -8.41 11.75
CA PRO A 118 17.80 -9.37 12.28
C PRO A 118 17.89 -10.69 11.51
N TYR A 119 16.85 -11.05 10.74
CA TYR A 119 16.81 -12.25 9.91
C TYR A 119 17.41 -12.08 8.51
N ALA A 120 17.77 -10.86 8.13
CA ALA A 120 18.44 -10.58 6.86
C ALA A 120 19.95 -10.58 7.04
N ASP A 121 20.65 -11.22 6.12
CA ASP A 121 22.11 -11.25 6.06
C ASP A 121 22.60 -10.63 4.74
N PRO A 122 22.96 -9.34 4.74
CA PRO A 122 23.43 -8.64 3.53
C PRO A 122 24.68 -9.26 2.90
N GLY A 123 25.39 -10.11 3.63
CA GLY A 123 26.54 -10.87 3.10
C GLY A 123 26.17 -11.96 2.11
N LYS A 124 24.89 -12.36 2.05
CA LYS A 124 24.42 -13.50 1.23
C LYS A 124 23.84 -13.13 -0.12
N PHE A 125 23.56 -11.87 -0.39
CA PHE A 125 22.95 -11.42 -1.66
C PHE A 125 23.51 -10.07 -2.10
N ASP A 126 23.14 -9.66 -3.31
CA ASP A 126 23.42 -8.32 -3.86
C ASP A 126 22.10 -7.69 -4.31
N ASP A 127 21.89 -6.41 -4.00
CA ASP A 127 20.84 -5.60 -4.59
C ASP A 127 21.33 -4.99 -5.90
N GLN A 128 20.60 -5.20 -6.98
CA GLN A 128 20.89 -4.72 -8.32
C GLN A 128 19.75 -3.82 -8.80
N ASP A 129 20.07 -2.60 -9.19
CA ASP A 129 19.08 -1.72 -9.82
C ASP A 129 18.73 -2.22 -11.22
N VAL A 130 17.44 -2.28 -11.52
CA VAL A 130 16.89 -2.73 -12.79
C VAL A 130 15.78 -1.80 -13.26
N MET A 131 15.47 -1.85 -14.55
CA MET A 131 14.26 -1.25 -15.12
C MET A 131 13.27 -2.35 -15.47
N VAL A 132 12.03 -2.20 -14.98
CA VAL A 132 10.93 -3.13 -15.27
C VAL A 132 10.03 -2.53 -16.34
N GLY A 133 9.83 -3.28 -17.43
CA GLY A 133 9.11 -2.82 -18.60
C GLY A 133 9.99 -2.04 -19.59
N SER A 134 9.36 -1.43 -20.57
CA SER A 134 10.01 -0.65 -21.63
C SER A 134 9.19 0.58 -22.00
N GLY A 135 9.82 1.52 -22.71
CA GLY A 135 9.16 2.75 -23.13
C GLY A 135 8.93 3.75 -22.00
N PRO A 136 7.97 4.69 -22.17
CA PRO A 136 7.81 5.84 -21.26
C PRO A 136 7.26 5.48 -19.89
N LEU A 137 6.64 4.32 -19.73
CA LEU A 137 6.07 3.84 -18.45
C LEU A 137 6.92 2.71 -17.82
N ALA A 138 8.17 2.52 -18.26
CA ALA A 138 9.11 1.65 -17.56
C ALA A 138 9.40 2.20 -16.15
N VAL A 139 9.46 1.31 -15.16
CA VAL A 139 9.61 1.70 -13.76
C VAL A 139 10.91 1.19 -13.16
N PRO A 140 11.53 1.93 -12.25
CA PRO A 140 12.70 1.46 -11.52
C PRO A 140 12.33 0.27 -10.63
N GLY A 141 13.25 -0.68 -10.51
CA GLY A 141 13.14 -1.84 -9.61
C GLY A 141 14.48 -2.16 -8.97
N THR A 142 14.45 -3.10 -8.03
CA THR A 142 15.64 -3.68 -7.40
C THR A 142 15.50 -5.19 -7.35
N LEU A 143 16.46 -5.88 -7.91
CA LEU A 143 16.61 -7.34 -7.83
C LEU A 143 17.57 -7.66 -6.68
N SER A 144 17.03 -8.26 -5.61
CA SER A 144 17.84 -8.83 -4.52
C SER A 144 18.21 -10.26 -4.94
N LEU A 145 19.47 -10.46 -5.33
CA LEU A 145 19.97 -11.72 -5.92
C LEU A 145 20.90 -12.44 -4.96
N PRO A 146 20.57 -13.68 -4.51
CA PRO A 146 21.48 -14.50 -3.71
C PRO A 146 22.81 -14.75 -4.40
N ARG A 147 23.92 -14.64 -3.66
CA ARG A 147 25.31 -14.86 -4.16
C ARG A 147 25.61 -16.33 -4.40
N GLN A 148 24.92 -17.24 -3.75
CA GLN A 148 25.16 -18.68 -3.90
C GLN A 148 24.41 -19.25 -5.10
N GLY A 149 25.13 -20.06 -5.89
CA GLY A 149 24.82 -20.51 -7.21
C GLY A 149 23.41 -21.04 -7.47
N GLY A 150 22.87 -20.64 -8.63
CA GLY A 150 21.60 -21.06 -9.17
C GLY A 150 21.56 -22.48 -9.76
N PRO A 151 20.45 -22.84 -10.41
CA PRO A 151 19.29 -21.98 -10.69
C PRO A 151 18.39 -21.77 -9.44
N LEU A 152 18.05 -20.49 -9.17
CA LEU A 152 17.33 -20.06 -7.99
C LEU A 152 15.82 -19.93 -8.26
N PRO A 153 14.95 -20.25 -7.30
CA PRO A 153 13.57 -19.76 -7.35
C PRO A 153 13.56 -18.24 -7.27
N ALA A 154 12.58 -17.62 -7.93
CA ALA A 154 12.46 -16.16 -7.93
C ALA A 154 11.02 -15.72 -7.72
N VAL A 155 10.83 -14.53 -7.14
CA VAL A 155 9.52 -13.95 -6.90
C VAL A 155 9.49 -12.48 -7.28
N ALA A 156 8.43 -12.06 -8.00
CA ALA A 156 8.10 -10.67 -8.26
C ALA A 156 7.07 -10.20 -7.21
N LEU A 157 7.31 -9.05 -6.56
CA LEU A 157 6.43 -8.48 -5.53
C LEU A 157 5.48 -7.46 -6.13
N LEU A 158 4.18 -7.59 -5.85
CA LEU A 158 3.12 -6.67 -6.26
C LEU A 158 2.60 -5.92 -5.03
N SER A 159 2.80 -4.61 -4.99
CA SER A 159 2.38 -3.76 -3.87
C SER A 159 0.87 -3.55 -3.81
N GLY A 160 0.39 -3.13 -2.65
CA GLY A 160 -1.01 -2.86 -2.36
C GLY A 160 -1.59 -1.64 -3.09
N SER A 161 -2.72 -1.15 -2.62
CA SER A 161 -3.43 0.01 -3.18
C SER A 161 -2.62 1.30 -3.03
N GLY A 162 -2.86 2.26 -3.95
CA GLY A 162 -2.17 3.55 -3.97
C GLY A 162 -0.82 3.53 -4.68
N PRO A 163 -0.19 4.70 -4.82
CA PRO A 163 1.11 4.86 -5.47
C PRO A 163 2.23 4.47 -4.51
N ASN A 164 2.67 3.22 -4.57
CA ASN A 164 3.69 2.65 -3.70
C ASN A 164 5.07 2.65 -4.38
N ASP A 165 6.11 2.98 -3.61
CA ASP A 165 7.48 2.70 -4.00
C ASP A 165 7.76 1.18 -3.94
N ARG A 166 8.90 0.75 -4.47
CA ARG A 166 9.31 -0.66 -4.50
C ARG A 166 9.46 -1.32 -3.13
N ASP A 167 9.63 -0.53 -2.09
CA ASP A 167 9.78 -0.98 -0.70
C ASP A 167 8.41 -1.09 0.02
N GLU A 168 7.32 -0.63 -0.63
CA GLU A 168 5.97 -0.48 -0.06
C GLU A 168 6.02 0.29 1.25
N THR A 169 6.64 1.47 1.21
CA THR A 169 6.93 2.27 2.39
C THR A 169 5.64 2.78 3.05
N VAL A 170 5.40 2.38 4.29
CA VAL A 170 4.27 2.82 5.12
C VAL A 170 4.83 3.41 6.42
N GLY A 171 4.68 4.72 6.59
CA GLY A 171 5.29 5.41 7.72
C GLY A 171 6.81 5.23 7.73
N ARG A 172 7.31 4.55 8.76
CA ARG A 172 8.73 4.25 8.92
C ARG A 172 9.11 2.82 8.50
N ASN A 173 8.15 2.04 8.01
CA ASN A 173 8.31 0.62 7.71
C ASN A 173 8.47 0.40 6.20
N LYS A 174 9.23 -0.62 5.83
CA LYS A 174 9.51 -1.00 4.44
C LYS A 174 9.28 -2.50 4.25
N PRO A 175 8.01 -2.96 4.33
CA PRO A 175 7.71 -4.40 4.36
C PRO A 175 8.26 -5.15 3.17
N PHE A 176 8.23 -4.58 1.96
CA PHE A 176 8.78 -5.27 0.79
C PHE A 176 10.31 -5.33 0.79
N LYS A 177 10.98 -4.36 1.39
CA LYS A 177 12.44 -4.43 1.57
C LYS A 177 12.83 -5.47 2.60
N ASP A 178 12.09 -5.54 3.71
CA ASP A 178 12.24 -6.56 4.74
C ASP A 178 12.09 -7.97 4.15
N LEU A 179 10.99 -8.17 3.40
CA LEU A 179 10.67 -9.42 2.74
C LEU A 179 11.77 -9.79 1.71
N ALA A 180 12.16 -8.86 0.85
CA ALA A 180 13.16 -9.10 -0.18
C ALA A 180 14.51 -9.51 0.42
N TRP A 181 14.98 -8.80 1.43
CA TRP A 181 16.25 -9.11 2.08
C TRP A 181 16.20 -10.42 2.87
N GLY A 182 15.05 -10.69 3.52
CA GLY A 182 14.83 -11.92 4.25
C GLY A 182 14.79 -13.16 3.36
N LEU A 183 14.09 -13.08 2.22
CA LEU A 183 14.00 -14.15 1.22
C LEU A 183 15.32 -14.36 0.49
N ALA A 184 16.00 -13.26 0.08
CA ALA A 184 17.30 -13.36 -0.59
C ALA A 184 18.37 -13.98 0.31
N SER A 185 18.33 -13.71 1.62
CA SER A 185 19.17 -14.37 2.61
C SER A 185 18.94 -15.89 2.72
N ARG A 186 17.79 -16.36 2.21
CA ARG A 186 17.36 -17.78 2.21
C ARG A 186 17.39 -18.42 0.82
N GLY A 187 18.01 -17.77 -0.17
CA GLY A 187 18.24 -18.36 -1.49
C GLY A 187 17.13 -18.15 -2.50
N VAL A 188 16.23 -17.19 -2.30
CA VAL A 188 15.19 -16.79 -3.26
C VAL A 188 15.57 -15.45 -3.89
N ALA A 189 15.62 -15.35 -5.22
CA ALA A 189 15.77 -14.10 -5.91
C ALA A 189 14.47 -13.27 -5.82
N VAL A 190 14.56 -11.99 -5.48
CA VAL A 190 13.37 -11.16 -5.26
C VAL A 190 13.44 -9.89 -6.09
N LEU A 191 12.44 -9.66 -6.93
CA LEU A 191 12.27 -8.44 -7.69
C LEU A 191 11.15 -7.60 -7.08
N ARG A 192 11.49 -6.41 -6.57
CA ARG A 192 10.57 -5.36 -6.16
C ARG A 192 10.72 -4.16 -7.08
N PHE A 193 9.64 -3.48 -7.41
CA PHE A 193 9.63 -2.37 -8.37
C PHE A 193 8.61 -1.31 -8.00
N ASP A 194 8.89 -0.07 -8.41
CA ASP A 194 7.99 1.05 -8.19
C ASP A 194 6.70 0.85 -8.98
N LYS A 195 5.56 1.12 -8.37
CA LYS A 195 4.28 1.06 -9.06
C LYS A 195 4.22 2.15 -10.13
N VAL A 196 3.56 1.88 -11.25
CA VAL A 196 3.47 2.87 -12.34
C VAL A 196 2.80 4.16 -11.89
N THR A 197 1.81 4.08 -11.00
CA THR A 197 1.14 5.22 -10.39
C THR A 197 2.03 6.02 -9.44
N TYR A 198 3.08 5.41 -8.88
CA TYR A 198 4.11 6.09 -8.11
C TYR A 198 5.16 6.75 -9.01
N ALA A 199 5.71 6.00 -9.96
CA ALA A 199 6.79 6.49 -10.82
C ALA A 199 6.30 7.50 -11.86
N HIS A 200 5.08 7.32 -12.40
CA HIS A 200 4.51 8.06 -13.53
C HIS A 200 3.10 8.59 -13.25
N GLY A 201 2.77 8.93 -12.00
CA GLY A 201 1.42 9.31 -11.60
C GLY A 201 0.82 10.48 -12.41
N ARG A 202 1.66 11.43 -12.87
CA ARG A 202 1.20 12.55 -13.71
C ARG A 202 0.80 12.12 -15.12
N GLU A 203 1.51 11.16 -15.68
CA GLU A 203 1.23 10.59 -17.00
C GLU A 203 -0.02 9.72 -16.95
N VAL A 204 -0.10 8.86 -15.94
CA VAL A 204 -1.27 8.01 -15.67
C VAL A 204 -2.53 8.84 -15.45
N ALA A 205 -2.45 9.94 -14.69
CA ALA A 205 -3.59 10.82 -14.42
C ALA A 205 -4.16 11.53 -15.68
N LYS A 206 -3.44 11.53 -16.80
CA LYS A 206 -3.93 12.06 -18.09
C LYS A 206 -4.79 11.04 -18.84
N ASP A 207 -4.62 9.75 -18.53
CA ASP A 207 -5.39 8.68 -19.14
C ASP A 207 -6.67 8.45 -18.35
N ARG A 208 -7.78 8.90 -18.92
CA ARG A 208 -9.12 8.76 -18.32
C ARG A 208 -9.66 7.34 -18.38
N ASP A 209 -9.08 6.50 -19.21
CA ASP A 209 -9.49 5.11 -19.41
C ASP A 209 -8.60 4.13 -18.63
N PHE A 210 -7.64 4.65 -17.83
CA PHE A 210 -6.72 3.85 -17.02
C PHE A 210 -7.47 2.95 -16.03
N THR A 211 -7.12 1.66 -16.03
CA THR A 211 -7.78 0.61 -15.26
C THR A 211 -6.85 0.00 -14.20
N VAL A 212 -7.40 -0.84 -13.31
CA VAL A 212 -6.56 -1.63 -12.40
C VAL A 212 -5.70 -2.63 -13.15
N SER A 213 -6.16 -3.14 -14.29
CA SER A 213 -5.37 -4.00 -15.17
C SER A 213 -4.15 -3.26 -15.73
N ASP A 214 -4.31 -2.01 -16.15
CA ASP A 214 -3.20 -1.17 -16.64
C ASP A 214 -2.20 -0.82 -15.53
N GLU A 215 -2.68 -0.72 -14.29
CA GLU A 215 -1.83 -0.45 -13.12
C GLU A 215 -0.92 -1.63 -12.76
N TYR A 216 -1.33 -2.87 -13.00
CA TYR A 216 -0.58 -4.05 -12.54
C TYR A 216 0.00 -4.90 -13.66
N LEU A 217 -0.79 -5.25 -14.69
CA LEU A 217 -0.41 -6.30 -15.65
C LEU A 217 0.85 -6.00 -16.45
N PRO A 218 1.05 -4.79 -17.00
CA PRO A 218 2.23 -4.55 -17.84
C PRO A 218 3.55 -4.71 -17.09
N GLN A 219 3.67 -4.10 -15.88
CA GLN A 219 4.89 -4.17 -15.10
C GLN A 219 5.08 -5.54 -14.46
N ALA A 220 4.00 -6.18 -13.99
CA ALA A 220 4.06 -7.54 -13.46
C ALA A 220 4.57 -8.55 -14.51
N THR A 221 4.02 -8.51 -15.72
CA THR A 221 4.47 -9.36 -16.83
C THR A 221 5.94 -9.09 -17.19
N ALA A 222 6.32 -7.82 -17.26
CA ALA A 222 7.71 -7.45 -17.53
C ALA A 222 8.67 -7.92 -16.42
N ALA A 223 8.25 -7.84 -15.15
CA ALA A 223 9.02 -8.34 -14.01
C ALA A 223 9.22 -9.87 -14.07
N ILE A 224 8.17 -10.61 -14.43
CA ILE A 224 8.23 -12.06 -14.59
C ILE A 224 9.19 -12.43 -15.71
N HIS A 225 9.12 -11.76 -16.86
CA HIS A 225 10.02 -12.01 -17.99
C HIS A 225 11.48 -11.68 -17.62
N LEU A 226 11.74 -10.54 -16.95
CA LEU A 226 13.07 -10.18 -16.48
C LEU A 226 13.67 -11.26 -15.58
N LEU A 227 12.88 -11.80 -14.64
CA LEU A 227 13.32 -12.88 -13.77
C LEU A 227 13.58 -14.16 -14.56
N ARG A 228 12.71 -14.55 -15.49
CA ARG A 228 12.84 -15.78 -16.29
C ARG A 228 14.03 -15.75 -17.24
N GLU A 229 14.43 -14.58 -17.70
CA GLU A 229 15.58 -14.38 -18.58
C GLU A 229 16.90 -14.26 -17.81
N HIS A 230 16.85 -14.09 -16.48
CA HIS A 230 18.05 -13.94 -15.67
C HIS A 230 18.80 -15.26 -15.52
N PRO A 231 20.12 -15.33 -15.85
CA PRO A 231 20.87 -16.60 -15.90
C PRO A 231 21.00 -17.34 -14.57
N ALA A 232 20.84 -16.67 -13.43
CA ALA A 232 20.87 -17.28 -12.12
C ALA A 232 19.50 -17.80 -11.65
N VAL A 233 18.42 -17.54 -12.38
CA VAL A 233 17.04 -17.91 -12.01
C VAL A 233 16.61 -19.17 -12.74
N ASP A 234 15.90 -20.05 -12.05
CA ASP A 234 15.17 -21.15 -12.67
C ASP A 234 13.89 -20.59 -13.32
N ALA A 235 13.88 -20.52 -14.65
CA ALA A 235 12.75 -20.00 -15.42
C ALA A 235 11.43 -20.76 -15.19
N GLY A 236 11.48 -21.99 -14.69
CA GLY A 236 10.31 -22.79 -14.29
C GLY A 236 9.84 -22.52 -12.87
N ARG A 237 10.57 -21.72 -12.10
CA ARG A 237 10.29 -21.42 -10.69
C ARG A 237 10.24 -19.93 -10.41
N VAL A 238 9.52 -19.19 -11.27
CA VAL A 238 9.23 -17.76 -11.09
C VAL A 238 7.81 -17.60 -10.55
N PHE A 239 7.70 -17.02 -9.37
CA PHE A 239 6.47 -16.83 -8.62
C PHE A 239 6.05 -15.37 -8.60
N VAL A 240 4.80 -15.12 -8.21
CA VAL A 240 4.28 -13.78 -7.91
C VAL A 240 3.82 -13.76 -6.47
N ALA A 241 4.25 -12.77 -5.71
CA ALA A 241 3.75 -12.49 -4.37
C ALA A 241 3.08 -11.11 -4.36
N GLY A 242 1.82 -11.03 -3.98
CA GLY A 242 1.09 -9.78 -3.92
C GLY A 242 0.62 -9.48 -2.51
N HIS A 243 0.75 -8.23 -2.07
CA HIS A 243 0.26 -7.74 -0.80
C HIS A 243 -1.01 -6.90 -0.98
N SER A 244 -2.01 -7.08 -0.11
CA SER A 244 -3.24 -6.28 -0.12
C SER A 244 -3.92 -6.32 -1.50
N LEU A 245 -4.15 -5.17 -2.17
CA LEU A 245 -4.68 -5.14 -3.54
C LEU A 245 -3.79 -5.92 -4.53
N GLY A 246 -2.45 -5.89 -4.37
CA GLY A 246 -1.53 -6.72 -5.15
C GLY A 246 -1.82 -8.21 -4.97
N GLY A 247 -2.18 -8.65 -3.76
CA GLY A 247 -2.63 -10.01 -3.48
C GLY A 247 -3.97 -10.34 -4.12
N THR A 248 -4.91 -9.39 -4.10
CA THR A 248 -6.19 -9.50 -4.81
C THR A 248 -6.00 -9.66 -6.32
N ILE A 249 -5.03 -8.95 -6.92
CA ILE A 249 -4.77 -8.95 -8.37
C ILE A 249 -3.81 -10.07 -8.81
N ALA A 250 -3.03 -10.66 -7.92
CA ALA A 250 -2.07 -11.70 -8.25
C ALA A 250 -2.67 -12.87 -9.08
N PRO A 251 -3.89 -13.39 -8.81
CA PRO A 251 -4.51 -14.40 -9.67
C PRO A 251 -4.76 -13.91 -11.11
N ARG A 252 -5.15 -12.63 -11.31
CA ARG A 252 -5.32 -12.04 -12.63
C ARG A 252 -3.98 -11.96 -13.39
N VAL A 253 -2.89 -11.61 -12.70
CA VAL A 253 -1.54 -11.61 -13.28
C VAL A 253 -1.15 -13.03 -13.72
N ALA A 254 -1.35 -14.04 -12.87
CA ALA A 254 -1.02 -15.43 -13.22
C ALA A 254 -1.91 -16.00 -14.34
N ALA A 255 -3.13 -15.50 -14.51
CA ALA A 255 -3.98 -15.86 -15.64
C ALA A 255 -3.49 -15.21 -16.95
N ALA A 256 -3.01 -13.97 -16.88
CA ALA A 256 -2.46 -13.25 -18.02
C ALA A 256 -1.06 -13.75 -18.42
N GLU A 257 -0.27 -14.26 -17.45
CA GLU A 257 1.08 -14.78 -17.65
C GLU A 257 1.18 -16.24 -17.17
N PRO A 258 0.84 -17.21 -18.04
CA PRO A 258 0.81 -18.64 -17.67
C PRO A 258 2.14 -19.23 -17.23
N SER A 259 3.27 -18.57 -17.47
CA SER A 259 4.60 -19.02 -17.05
C SER A 259 4.87 -18.86 -15.55
N VAL A 260 4.00 -18.15 -14.82
CA VAL A 260 4.06 -18.06 -13.34
C VAL A 260 3.92 -19.44 -12.72
N ALA A 261 4.86 -19.80 -11.87
CA ALA A 261 4.93 -21.12 -11.25
C ALA A 261 3.92 -21.33 -10.08
N GLY A 262 3.54 -20.26 -9.41
CA GLY A 262 2.60 -20.28 -8.30
C GLY A 262 2.46 -18.87 -7.68
N LEU A 263 1.59 -18.74 -6.68
CA LEU A 263 1.25 -17.47 -6.06
C LEU A 263 1.47 -17.47 -4.55
N VAL A 264 1.92 -16.32 -4.03
CA VAL A 264 1.84 -15.98 -2.61
C VAL A 264 0.87 -14.81 -2.47
N ILE A 265 -0.26 -15.01 -1.81
CA ILE A 265 -1.27 -13.99 -1.54
C ILE A 265 -1.09 -13.55 -0.09
N MET A 266 -0.62 -12.31 0.08
CA MET A 266 -0.34 -11.71 1.39
C MET A 266 -1.43 -10.72 1.72
N ALA A 267 -2.28 -11.01 2.70
CA ALA A 267 -3.40 -10.15 3.09
C ALA A 267 -4.22 -9.65 1.88
N GLY A 268 -4.48 -10.54 0.91
CA GLY A 268 -5.27 -10.22 -0.28
C GLY A 268 -6.76 -10.26 0.00
N GLY A 269 -7.49 -9.19 -0.36
CA GLY A 269 -8.94 -9.10 -0.15
C GLY A 269 -9.74 -9.93 -1.16
N THR A 270 -10.87 -10.48 -0.70
CA THR A 270 -11.91 -11.08 -1.57
C THR A 270 -13.16 -10.21 -1.67
N GLN A 271 -13.29 -9.24 -0.76
CA GLN A 271 -14.39 -8.29 -0.79
C GLN A 271 -14.11 -7.11 -1.73
N PRO A 272 -15.15 -6.47 -2.30
CA PRO A 272 -14.96 -5.28 -3.11
C PRO A 272 -14.19 -4.19 -2.36
N GLN A 273 -13.10 -3.70 -2.96
CA GLN A 273 -12.17 -2.77 -2.32
C GLN A 273 -12.85 -1.47 -1.84
N TYR A 274 -13.84 -0.98 -2.58
CA TYR A 274 -14.58 0.23 -2.21
C TYR A 274 -15.44 0.04 -0.95
N TRP A 275 -15.95 -1.18 -0.69
CA TRP A 275 -16.60 -1.51 0.58
C TRP A 275 -15.61 -1.81 1.69
N ALA A 276 -14.49 -2.45 1.38
CA ALA A 276 -13.41 -2.66 2.34
C ALA A 276 -12.90 -1.31 2.90
N ALA A 277 -12.76 -0.28 2.04
CA ALA A 277 -12.37 1.06 2.48
C ALA A 277 -13.39 1.68 3.45
N VAL A 278 -14.69 1.54 3.21
CA VAL A 278 -15.73 1.99 4.15
C VAL A 278 -15.63 1.25 5.50
N ARG A 279 -15.43 -0.07 5.45
CA ARG A 279 -15.24 -0.92 6.64
C ARG A 279 -14.03 -0.46 7.45
N GLN A 280 -12.91 -0.19 6.81
CA GLN A 280 -11.68 0.27 7.45
C GLN A 280 -11.88 1.59 8.20
N VAL A 281 -12.52 2.59 7.57
CA VAL A 281 -12.78 3.88 8.22
C VAL A 281 -13.74 3.72 9.40
N ARG A 282 -14.78 2.88 9.28
CA ARG A 282 -15.66 2.57 10.43
C ARG A 282 -14.92 1.89 11.56
N TYR A 283 -14.03 0.95 11.26
CA TYR A 283 -13.21 0.30 12.27
C TYR A 283 -12.32 1.31 13.00
N ILE A 284 -11.58 2.14 12.27
CA ILE A 284 -10.69 3.16 12.86
C ILE A 284 -11.51 4.13 13.75
N ALA A 285 -12.67 4.58 13.26
CA ALA A 285 -13.56 5.44 14.03
C ALA A 285 -14.07 4.77 15.33
N SER A 286 -14.24 3.45 15.32
CA SER A 286 -14.70 2.71 16.51
C SER A 286 -13.64 2.55 17.60
N LEU A 287 -12.36 2.78 17.29
CA LEU A 287 -11.25 2.66 18.25
C LEU A 287 -11.28 3.79 19.30
N ASP A 288 -11.84 4.95 18.96
CA ASP A 288 -11.97 6.08 19.88
C ASP A 288 -13.36 6.73 19.74
N PRO A 289 -14.24 6.59 20.76
CA PRO A 289 -15.57 7.19 20.72
C PRO A 289 -15.59 8.71 20.50
N ALA A 290 -14.51 9.43 20.88
CA ALA A 290 -14.42 10.87 20.66
C ALA A 290 -14.24 11.22 19.17
N THR A 291 -13.65 10.34 18.39
CA THR A 291 -13.44 10.53 16.95
C THR A 291 -14.56 9.92 16.10
N ALA A 292 -15.35 9.00 16.64
CA ALA A 292 -16.41 8.31 15.93
C ALA A 292 -17.43 9.27 15.31
N ALA A 293 -17.92 10.23 16.10
CA ALA A 293 -18.89 11.22 15.60
C ALA A 293 -18.30 12.13 14.50
N ALA A 294 -17.02 12.47 14.62
CA ALA A 294 -16.33 13.30 13.60
C ALA A 294 -16.07 12.54 12.30
N ALA A 295 -15.99 11.22 12.34
CA ALA A 295 -15.77 10.37 11.16
C ALA A 295 -17.07 10.11 10.36
N GLU A 296 -18.25 10.30 10.95
CA GLU A 296 -19.54 9.93 10.32
C GLU A 296 -19.77 10.60 8.95
N PRO A 297 -19.50 11.92 8.75
CA PRO A 297 -19.67 12.54 7.45
C PRO A 297 -18.77 11.90 6.36
N THR A 298 -17.54 11.50 6.73
CA THR A 298 -16.61 10.81 5.84
C THR A 298 -17.13 9.42 5.49
N ILE A 299 -17.60 8.67 6.50
CA ILE A 299 -18.17 7.32 6.32
C ILE A 299 -19.40 7.38 5.40
N GLU A 300 -20.29 8.38 5.59
CA GLU A 300 -21.45 8.57 4.72
C GLU A 300 -21.05 8.92 3.28
N ALA A 301 -20.06 9.80 3.09
CA ALA A 301 -19.55 10.16 1.77
C ALA A 301 -18.97 8.94 1.05
N MET A 302 -18.08 8.19 1.71
CA MET A 302 -17.49 6.96 1.15
C MET A 302 -18.57 5.89 0.89
N THR A 303 -19.58 5.79 1.75
CA THR A 303 -20.71 4.85 1.54
C THR A 303 -21.53 5.22 0.30
N ARG A 304 -21.77 6.52 0.06
CA ARG A 304 -22.44 6.97 -1.18
C ARG A 304 -21.59 6.63 -2.40
N GLN A 305 -20.31 6.92 -2.38
CA GLN A 305 -19.37 6.60 -3.47
C GLN A 305 -19.31 5.09 -3.75
N ALA A 306 -19.25 4.25 -2.71
CA ALA A 306 -19.30 2.80 -2.87
C ALA A 306 -20.59 2.32 -3.53
N ARG A 307 -21.74 2.90 -3.16
CA ARG A 307 -23.02 2.61 -3.82
C ARG A 307 -23.06 3.06 -5.28
N THR A 308 -22.40 4.15 -5.62
CA THR A 308 -22.25 4.59 -7.02
C THR A 308 -21.49 3.54 -7.83
N VAL A 309 -20.44 2.93 -7.27
CA VAL A 309 -19.72 1.84 -7.94
C VAL A 309 -20.59 0.60 -8.13
N ASP A 310 -21.45 0.24 -7.18
CA ASP A 310 -22.38 -0.90 -7.29
C ASP A 310 -23.56 -0.62 -8.25
N SER A 311 -23.81 0.66 -8.54
CA SER A 311 -24.95 1.03 -9.38
C SER A 311 -24.83 0.43 -10.80
N PRO A 312 -25.92 -0.11 -11.37
CA PRO A 312 -25.96 -0.49 -12.78
C PRO A 312 -25.72 0.69 -13.72
N ASP A 313 -25.94 1.92 -13.25
CA ASP A 313 -25.77 3.15 -14.02
C ASP A 313 -24.32 3.63 -14.06
N LEU A 314 -23.39 2.98 -13.33
CA LEU A 314 -21.96 3.31 -13.40
C LEU A 314 -21.47 3.19 -14.85
N SER A 315 -20.92 4.28 -15.35
CA SER A 315 -20.41 4.37 -16.71
C SER A 315 -19.11 5.18 -16.76
N PRO A 316 -18.34 5.14 -17.85
CA PRO A 316 -17.13 5.96 -18.00
C PRO A 316 -17.38 7.47 -17.88
N ALA A 317 -18.62 7.92 -18.01
CA ALA A 317 -19.03 9.32 -17.87
C ALA A 317 -19.36 9.73 -16.43
N THR A 318 -19.40 8.78 -15.48
CA THR A 318 -19.66 9.08 -14.06
C THR A 318 -18.56 10.00 -13.53
N PRO A 319 -18.89 11.14 -12.88
CA PRO A 319 -17.92 12.08 -12.36
C PRO A 319 -16.99 11.44 -11.30
N ASP A 320 -15.69 11.73 -11.35
CA ASP A 320 -14.71 11.20 -10.39
C ASP A 320 -15.04 11.61 -8.95
N SER A 321 -15.65 12.79 -8.75
CA SER A 321 -16.08 13.26 -7.42
C SER A 321 -17.16 12.40 -6.77
N GLU A 322 -17.89 11.60 -7.57
CA GLU A 322 -18.91 10.67 -7.10
C GLU A 322 -18.34 9.27 -6.84
N LEU A 323 -17.05 9.06 -7.09
CA LEU A 323 -16.37 7.77 -7.01
C LEU A 323 -15.33 7.74 -5.88
N PRO A 324 -15.04 6.56 -5.32
CA PRO A 324 -14.08 6.42 -4.25
C PRO A 324 -12.71 6.99 -4.66
N PHE A 325 -12.09 7.73 -3.75
CA PHE A 325 -10.74 8.31 -3.92
C PHE A 325 -10.58 9.25 -5.13
N GLY A 326 -11.66 9.66 -5.79
CA GLY A 326 -11.61 10.44 -7.03
C GLY A 326 -10.97 9.68 -8.21
N VAL A 327 -10.94 8.36 -8.15
CA VAL A 327 -10.41 7.50 -9.22
C VAL A 327 -11.46 7.35 -10.31
N PRO A 328 -11.10 7.51 -11.62
CA PRO A 328 -12.03 7.45 -12.74
C PRO A 328 -12.82 6.15 -12.83
N ALA A 329 -14.03 6.24 -13.38
CA ALA A 329 -14.96 5.12 -13.49
C ALA A 329 -14.40 3.86 -14.20
N PRO A 330 -13.58 3.92 -15.26
CA PRO A 330 -13.00 2.73 -15.89
C PRO A 330 -12.23 1.84 -14.92
N TYR A 331 -11.51 2.42 -13.95
CA TYR A 331 -10.82 1.66 -12.91
C TYR A 331 -11.79 0.82 -12.07
N TRP A 332 -12.90 1.41 -11.66
CA TRP A 332 -13.93 0.74 -10.85
C TRP A 332 -14.76 -0.26 -11.66
N LEU A 333 -15.02 0.02 -12.94
CA LEU A 333 -15.70 -0.90 -13.85
C LEU A 333 -14.88 -2.19 -14.06
N ASP A 334 -13.54 -2.08 -14.19
CA ASP A 334 -12.64 -3.23 -14.30
C ASP A 334 -12.58 -4.01 -12.98
N LEU A 335 -12.45 -3.31 -11.86
CA LEU A 335 -12.32 -3.95 -10.54
C LEU A 335 -13.64 -4.57 -10.07
N ARG A 336 -14.79 -3.92 -10.31
CA ARG A 336 -16.12 -4.43 -9.92
C ARG A 336 -16.45 -5.78 -10.54
N GLY A 337 -16.01 -6.01 -11.78
CA GLY A 337 -16.25 -7.26 -12.51
C GLY A 337 -15.30 -8.40 -12.14
N TYR A 338 -14.38 -8.19 -11.22
CA TYR A 338 -13.34 -9.15 -10.90
C TYR A 338 -13.60 -9.88 -9.59
N ASP A 339 -13.65 -11.21 -9.65
CA ASP A 339 -13.68 -12.10 -8.49
C ASP A 339 -12.31 -12.77 -8.33
N PRO A 340 -11.48 -12.35 -7.37
CA PRO A 340 -10.14 -12.88 -7.19
C PRO A 340 -10.12 -14.35 -6.75
N ALA A 341 -11.11 -14.77 -5.95
CA ALA A 341 -11.17 -16.12 -5.43
C ALA A 341 -11.57 -17.11 -6.53
N ALA A 342 -12.54 -16.76 -7.36
CA ALA A 342 -12.90 -17.54 -8.55
C ALA A 342 -11.74 -17.60 -9.56
N ALA A 343 -11.03 -16.49 -9.77
CA ALA A 343 -9.87 -16.45 -10.63
C ALA A 343 -8.76 -17.39 -10.11
N ALA A 344 -8.46 -17.36 -8.82
CA ALA A 344 -7.47 -18.24 -8.19
C ALA A 344 -7.87 -19.72 -8.30
N ALA A 345 -9.16 -20.06 -8.08
CA ALA A 345 -9.66 -21.42 -8.21
C ALA A 345 -9.47 -22.00 -9.62
N ALA A 346 -9.55 -21.14 -10.65
CA ALA A 346 -9.41 -21.56 -12.05
C ALA A 346 -7.95 -21.77 -12.50
N LEU A 347 -6.94 -21.33 -11.71
CA LEU A 347 -5.55 -21.32 -12.19
C LEU A 347 -4.87 -22.70 -12.26
N GLY A 348 -5.23 -23.65 -11.42
CA GLY A 348 -4.54 -24.95 -11.33
C GLY A 348 -3.06 -24.83 -10.92
N LYS A 349 -2.67 -23.75 -10.20
CA LYS A 349 -1.30 -23.48 -9.73
C LYS A 349 -1.24 -23.51 -8.22
N PRO A 350 -0.12 -23.92 -7.60
CA PRO A 350 0.04 -23.88 -6.16
C PRO A 350 -0.10 -22.45 -5.62
N ILE A 351 -0.75 -22.30 -4.47
CA ILE A 351 -1.02 -21.01 -3.83
C ILE A 351 -0.69 -21.10 -2.34
N LEU A 352 0.09 -20.14 -1.86
CA LEU A 352 0.25 -19.87 -0.44
C LEU A 352 -0.55 -18.59 -0.11
N ILE A 353 -1.44 -18.68 0.87
CA ILE A 353 -2.14 -17.51 1.41
C ILE A 353 -1.62 -17.27 2.82
N VAL A 354 -1.15 -16.06 3.10
CA VAL A 354 -0.71 -15.63 4.42
C VAL A 354 -1.57 -14.46 4.88
N GLN A 355 -1.99 -14.47 6.15
CA GLN A 355 -2.93 -13.50 6.69
C GLN A 355 -2.58 -13.13 8.13
N GLY A 356 -2.56 -11.82 8.45
CA GLY A 356 -2.44 -11.33 9.81
C GLY A 356 -3.75 -11.50 10.59
N GLY A 357 -3.67 -12.02 11.81
CA GLY A 357 -4.85 -12.23 12.67
C GLY A 357 -5.43 -10.92 13.23
N ARG A 358 -4.62 -9.85 13.32
CA ARG A 358 -5.01 -8.51 13.76
C ARG A 358 -5.27 -7.54 12.61
N ASP A 359 -5.29 -8.03 11.38
CA ASP A 359 -5.52 -7.21 10.20
C ASP A 359 -6.97 -6.67 10.17
N TYR A 360 -7.11 -5.35 10.26
CA TYR A 360 -8.41 -4.68 10.17
C TYR A 360 -8.76 -4.23 8.75
N GLN A 361 -7.78 -4.24 7.83
CA GLN A 361 -7.98 -3.81 6.45
C GLN A 361 -8.52 -4.96 5.59
N VAL A 362 -7.88 -6.12 5.69
CA VAL A 362 -8.30 -7.37 5.08
C VAL A 362 -8.51 -8.38 6.20
N THR A 363 -9.77 -8.71 6.48
CA THR A 363 -10.09 -9.41 7.73
C THR A 363 -10.20 -10.92 7.55
N LEU A 364 -10.00 -11.65 8.64
CA LEU A 364 -10.25 -13.10 8.66
C LEU A 364 -11.71 -13.41 8.33
N ALA A 365 -12.64 -12.62 8.89
CA ALA A 365 -14.07 -12.89 8.80
C ALA A 365 -14.66 -12.59 7.42
N ASP A 366 -14.22 -11.51 6.77
CA ASP A 366 -14.82 -11.08 5.51
C ASP A 366 -14.02 -11.57 4.29
N ASP A 367 -12.69 -11.59 4.39
CA ASP A 367 -11.82 -11.81 3.23
C ASP A 367 -11.22 -13.22 3.21
N LEU A 368 -10.59 -13.68 4.33
CA LEU A 368 -9.99 -15.00 4.36
C LEU A 368 -11.02 -16.11 4.16
N THR A 369 -12.22 -15.95 4.69
CA THR A 369 -13.33 -16.90 4.48
C THR A 369 -13.71 -17.06 3.01
N GLY A 370 -13.59 -15.99 2.19
CA GLY A 370 -13.80 -16.06 0.74
C GLY A 370 -12.76 -16.95 0.05
N TRP A 371 -11.48 -16.78 0.40
CA TRP A 371 -10.42 -17.67 -0.09
C TRP A 371 -10.64 -19.12 0.33
N GLN A 372 -10.95 -19.34 1.62
CA GLN A 372 -11.20 -20.69 2.16
C GLN A 372 -12.37 -21.39 1.44
N ALA A 373 -13.46 -20.68 1.22
CA ALA A 373 -14.64 -21.24 0.55
C ALA A 373 -14.35 -21.61 -0.91
N SER A 374 -13.64 -20.75 -1.65
CA SER A 374 -13.40 -20.97 -3.08
C SER A 374 -12.28 -21.97 -3.38
N LEU A 375 -11.38 -22.20 -2.42
CA LEU A 375 -10.20 -23.06 -2.58
C LEU A 375 -10.22 -24.31 -1.69
N ALA A 376 -11.37 -24.61 -1.06
CA ALA A 376 -11.51 -25.70 -0.08
C ALA A 376 -11.05 -27.08 -0.59
N ASP A 377 -11.30 -27.36 -1.87
CA ASP A 377 -11.02 -28.67 -2.50
C ASP A 377 -9.63 -28.69 -3.20
N ARG A 378 -8.81 -27.66 -3.02
CA ARG A 378 -7.50 -27.53 -3.65
C ARG A 378 -6.37 -28.03 -2.73
N PRO A 379 -5.79 -29.22 -2.99
CA PRO A 379 -4.71 -29.79 -2.16
C PRO A 379 -3.37 -29.04 -2.30
N ASP A 380 -3.22 -28.25 -3.35
CA ASP A 380 -2.04 -27.41 -3.65
C ASP A 380 -2.16 -25.98 -3.09
N VAL A 381 -3.16 -25.71 -2.24
CA VAL A 381 -3.34 -24.45 -1.54
C VAL A 381 -2.97 -24.61 -0.06
N THR A 382 -2.13 -23.73 0.40
CA THR A 382 -1.73 -23.62 1.81
C THR A 382 -2.20 -22.29 2.36
N ILE A 383 -2.88 -22.30 3.52
CA ILE A 383 -3.31 -21.07 4.22
C ILE A 383 -2.62 -21.02 5.57
N ARG A 384 -2.01 -19.89 5.91
CA ARG A 384 -1.39 -19.62 7.21
C ARG A 384 -1.90 -18.32 7.80
N VAL A 385 -2.24 -18.35 9.09
CA VAL A 385 -2.66 -17.18 9.86
C VAL A 385 -1.62 -16.93 10.94
N TYR A 386 -1.22 -15.66 11.08
CA TYR A 386 -0.30 -15.19 12.11
C TYR A 386 -1.09 -14.30 13.08
N ASP A 387 -1.51 -14.91 14.19
CA ASP A 387 -2.50 -14.31 15.11
C ASP A 387 -2.09 -12.96 15.68
N ALA A 388 -0.78 -12.72 15.84
CA ALA A 388 -0.24 -11.48 16.39
C ALA A 388 -0.04 -10.37 15.34
N ASP A 389 -0.13 -10.69 14.05
CA ASP A 389 0.30 -9.78 12.99
C ASP A 389 -0.83 -8.87 12.51
N ASN A 390 -0.46 -7.65 12.18
CA ASN A 390 -1.31 -6.66 11.51
C ASN A 390 -1.26 -6.81 9.97
N HIS A 391 -1.83 -5.84 9.25
CA HIS A 391 -1.87 -5.83 7.78
C HIS A 391 -0.49 -5.88 7.11
N LEU A 392 0.55 -5.31 7.72
CA LEU A 392 1.93 -5.34 7.22
C LEU A 392 2.73 -6.54 7.73
N PHE A 393 2.07 -7.51 8.34
CA PHE A 393 2.72 -8.67 8.99
C PHE A 393 3.72 -8.26 10.06
N VAL A 394 3.38 -7.25 10.83
CA VAL A 394 4.15 -6.82 12.00
C VAL A 394 3.43 -7.30 13.25
N PRO A 395 4.12 -8.06 14.13
CA PRO A 395 3.51 -8.57 15.35
C PRO A 395 3.21 -7.45 16.34
N GLY A 396 2.07 -7.59 17.01
CA GLY A 396 1.59 -6.63 18.00
C GLY A 396 0.59 -7.26 18.97
N SER A 397 -0.11 -6.41 19.71
CA SER A 397 -1.12 -6.84 20.69
C SER A 397 -2.33 -5.89 20.71
N GLY A 398 -3.50 -6.42 21.03
CA GLY A 398 -4.76 -5.66 21.05
C GLY A 398 -5.25 -5.29 19.65
N PRO A 399 -6.22 -4.38 19.54
CA PRO A 399 -6.74 -3.89 18.26
C PRO A 399 -5.65 -3.18 17.47
N SER A 400 -5.46 -3.59 16.20
CA SER A 400 -4.50 -2.94 15.31
C SER A 400 -5.02 -1.56 14.86
N SER A 401 -4.11 -0.62 14.65
CA SER A 401 -4.46 0.75 14.24
C SER A 401 -3.36 1.37 13.38
N PRO A 402 -3.65 2.46 12.63
CA PRO A 402 -2.64 3.18 11.86
C PRO A 402 -1.45 3.68 12.69
N ALA A 403 -1.64 3.91 13.99
CA ALA A 403 -0.56 4.36 14.89
C ALA A 403 0.57 3.33 15.03
N GLU A 404 0.31 2.04 14.78
CA GLU A 404 1.35 1.01 14.80
C GLU A 404 2.43 1.26 13.74
N TYR A 405 2.08 1.88 12.61
CA TYR A 405 3.00 2.14 11.50
C TYR A 405 3.96 3.32 11.76
N GLU A 406 3.72 4.11 12.79
CA GLU A 406 4.61 5.22 13.19
C GLU A 406 5.91 4.73 13.85
N THR A 407 5.90 3.52 14.42
CA THR A 407 7.07 2.91 15.04
C THR A 407 7.84 2.09 14.01
N PRO A 408 9.18 2.21 13.91
CA PRO A 408 10.00 1.34 13.07
C PRO A 408 9.87 -0.12 13.53
N GLN A 409 9.46 -0.96 12.62
CA GLN A 409 9.25 -2.39 12.85
C GLN A 409 9.61 -3.16 11.58
N HIS A 410 9.60 -4.48 11.67
CA HIS A 410 9.89 -5.38 10.57
C HIS A 410 8.81 -6.45 10.42
N VAL A 411 8.70 -6.98 9.21
CA VAL A 411 7.87 -8.15 8.93
C VAL A 411 8.29 -9.31 9.84
N ASP A 412 7.31 -10.02 10.40
CA ASP A 412 7.54 -11.18 11.27
C ASP A 412 8.49 -12.18 10.60
N PRO A 413 9.58 -12.58 11.29
CA PRO A 413 10.50 -13.60 10.78
C PRO A 413 9.82 -14.93 10.45
N ALA A 414 8.71 -15.29 11.09
CA ALA A 414 7.96 -16.49 10.78
C ALA A 414 7.29 -16.41 9.40
N VAL A 415 6.70 -15.26 9.06
CA VAL A 415 6.13 -15.01 7.72
C VAL A 415 7.20 -15.14 6.64
N VAL A 416 8.35 -14.51 6.86
CA VAL A 416 9.47 -14.56 5.90
C VAL A 416 10.01 -15.99 5.73
N ALA A 417 10.14 -16.73 6.84
CA ALA A 417 10.61 -18.11 6.80
C ALA A 417 9.64 -19.03 6.05
N ASP A 418 8.34 -18.93 6.37
CA ASP A 418 7.30 -19.76 5.75
C ASP A 418 7.17 -19.51 4.24
N ILE A 419 7.27 -18.24 3.79
CA ILE A 419 7.29 -17.90 2.37
C ILE A 419 8.54 -18.45 1.70
N ALA A 420 9.73 -18.30 2.31
CA ALA A 420 10.97 -18.84 1.76
C ALA A 420 10.91 -20.37 1.61
N ASP A 421 10.48 -21.07 2.66
CA ASP A 421 10.35 -22.52 2.67
C ASP A 421 9.36 -22.98 1.60
N TRP A 422 8.21 -22.31 1.46
CA TRP A 422 7.24 -22.63 0.43
C TRP A 422 7.82 -22.42 -0.98
N LEU A 423 8.41 -21.27 -1.27
CA LEU A 423 9.00 -20.95 -2.57
C LEU A 423 10.14 -21.90 -2.96
N THR A 424 10.87 -22.44 -1.99
CA THR A 424 11.99 -23.36 -2.24
C THR A 424 11.56 -24.82 -2.37
N THR A 425 10.44 -25.22 -1.77
CA THR A 425 10.01 -26.63 -1.67
C THR A 425 8.78 -26.99 -2.50
N VAL A 426 7.94 -26.00 -2.86
CA VAL A 426 6.71 -26.27 -3.64
C VAL A 426 7.05 -26.93 -4.98
N GLN A 427 6.33 -28.01 -5.27
CA GLN A 427 6.44 -28.69 -6.55
C GLN A 427 5.64 -27.90 -7.61
N THR A 428 6.31 -27.47 -8.63
CA THR A 428 5.71 -26.84 -9.81
C THR A 428 5.57 -27.89 -10.89
N GLU A 429 4.39 -28.06 -11.50
CA GLU A 429 4.26 -28.92 -12.66
C GLU A 429 5.14 -28.35 -13.78
N VAL A 430 6.15 -29.13 -14.18
CA VAL A 430 6.90 -28.81 -15.41
C VAL A 430 5.96 -29.08 -16.57
N PRO A 431 5.63 -28.09 -17.42
CA PRO A 431 4.84 -28.35 -18.61
C PRO A 431 5.58 -29.42 -19.42
N SER A 432 4.95 -30.57 -19.62
CA SER A 432 5.46 -31.57 -20.56
C SER A 432 5.64 -30.89 -21.94
N ARG A 433 6.88 -30.89 -22.44
CA ARG A 433 7.27 -30.32 -23.74
C ARG A 433 6.54 -31.01 -24.87
#